data_37866c03ec7e30c1d19ab69c79f6ffb2
#
_entry.id   37866c03ec7e30c1d19ab69c79f6ffb2
#
_cell.length_a   1.000
_cell.length_b   1.000
_cell.length_c   1.000
_cell.angle_alpha   90.00
_cell.angle_beta   90.00
_cell.angle_gamma   90.00
#
_symmetry.space_group_name_H-M   'P 1'
#
loop_
_entity.id
_entity.type
_entity.pdbx_description
1 polymer ?
#
loop_
_entity_poly.entity_id
_entity_poly.type
_entity_poly.pdbx_seq_one_letter_code
_entity_poly.pdbx_strand_id
1 'polypeptide(L)'
;MRQITDAIVLRRADWRDYDRMATLLTPQGRIDAVARGCRKPKSPLLAAAEPFTAGEYALYESKGRYTIEQFRATDTFYPLRMDYDRLVHGAYWLRLADVQAMPDQDCSELFHLLLRALAHLAYTELSPEMLTMAFELHYMRILGVSPRMDECVRCAKPVDSAAWFDAQGGGVVCETCKRALPDISNGARRILMRTPLVRFDNAAKLEGHANLEEAQRFTRLFISRRVDIGAMNAPEMLL
;
A
#
# COMPACT_ATOMS: atom_id res chain seq x y z
N MET A 1 28.29 6.68 -9.50
CA MET A 1 28.25 5.18 -9.46
C MET A 1 27.09 4.74 -10.32
N ARG A 2 27.16 3.55 -10.94
CA ARG A 2 26.02 2.98 -11.68
C ARG A 2 25.44 1.83 -10.88
N GLN A 3 24.10 1.73 -10.85
CA GLN A 3 23.39 0.61 -10.23
C GLN A 3 22.20 0.20 -11.09
N ILE A 4 21.85 -1.07 -11.05
CA ILE A 4 20.64 -1.63 -11.67
C ILE A 4 19.74 -2.13 -10.55
N THR A 5 18.47 -1.73 -10.57
CA THR A 5 17.50 -2.12 -9.56
C THR A 5 16.10 -2.21 -10.17
N ASP A 6 15.29 -3.12 -9.63
CA ASP A 6 13.84 -3.08 -9.88
C ASP A 6 13.23 -1.91 -9.11
N ALA A 7 12.25 -1.24 -9.73
CA ALA A 7 11.55 -0.14 -9.08
C ALA A 7 10.10 -0.01 -9.56
N ILE A 8 9.28 0.64 -8.72
CA ILE A 8 7.91 1.10 -9.04
C ILE A 8 7.89 2.61 -8.90
N VAL A 9 7.34 3.32 -9.89
CA VAL A 9 7.17 4.77 -9.82
C VAL A 9 6.00 5.11 -8.91
N LEU A 10 6.27 5.75 -7.77
CA LEU A 10 5.27 6.18 -6.80
C LEU A 10 4.62 7.50 -7.19
N ARG A 11 5.42 8.48 -7.59
CA ARG A 11 4.98 9.80 -8.03
C ARG A 11 5.95 10.43 -9.00
N ARG A 12 5.50 11.49 -9.66
CA ARG A 12 6.32 12.32 -10.55
C ARG A 12 6.11 13.80 -10.31
N ALA A 13 7.11 14.59 -10.68
CA ALA A 13 7.01 16.04 -10.81
C ALA A 13 7.68 16.50 -12.12
N ASP A 14 7.10 17.49 -12.78
CA ASP A 14 7.74 18.08 -13.95
C ASP A 14 9.01 18.84 -13.50
N TRP A 15 10.09 18.63 -14.22
CA TRP A 15 11.41 19.20 -13.95
C TRP A 15 12.02 19.74 -15.23
N ARG A 16 12.15 21.06 -15.35
CA ARG A 16 12.54 21.74 -16.60
C ARG A 16 11.57 21.43 -17.75
N ASP A 17 11.92 21.85 -18.96
CA ASP A 17 11.04 21.79 -20.14
C ASP A 17 10.69 20.36 -20.58
N TYR A 18 11.66 19.45 -20.50
CA TYR A 18 11.51 18.08 -21.03
C TYR A 18 11.83 16.98 -20.04
N ASP A 19 12.20 17.31 -18.80
CA ASP A 19 12.61 16.36 -17.79
C ASP A 19 11.48 16.14 -16.77
N ARG A 20 11.55 15.03 -16.05
CA ARG A 20 10.73 14.74 -14.87
C ARG A 20 11.58 14.21 -13.74
N MET A 21 11.19 14.53 -12.54
CA MET A 21 11.65 13.85 -11.33
C MET A 21 10.67 12.69 -11.05
N ALA A 22 11.17 11.47 -10.98
CA ALA A 22 10.43 10.29 -10.57
C ALA A 22 10.85 9.88 -9.17
N THR A 23 9.88 9.65 -8.29
CA THR A 23 10.12 8.99 -7.00
C THR A 23 9.88 7.50 -7.19
N LEU A 24 10.91 6.72 -6.96
CA LEU A 24 10.98 5.28 -7.16
C LEU A 24 10.97 4.55 -5.82
N LEU A 25 10.11 3.55 -5.66
CA LEU A 25 10.23 2.53 -4.63
C LEU A 25 11.09 1.41 -5.18
N THR A 26 12.20 1.12 -4.51
CA THR A 26 13.05 -0.03 -4.78
C THR A 26 13.10 -0.97 -3.58
N PRO A 27 13.56 -2.22 -3.71
CA PRO A 27 13.80 -3.08 -2.53
C PRO A 27 14.75 -2.47 -1.50
N GLN A 28 15.69 -1.61 -1.94
CA GLN A 28 16.70 -0.97 -1.09
C GLN A 28 16.27 0.39 -0.53
N GLY A 29 15.04 0.84 -0.82
CA GLY A 29 14.53 2.11 -0.33
C GLY A 29 14.00 3.02 -1.43
N ARG A 30 13.66 4.25 -1.03
CA ARG A 30 13.16 5.27 -1.95
C ARG A 30 14.31 6.01 -2.65
N ILE A 31 14.19 6.20 -3.96
CA ILE A 31 15.13 6.96 -4.78
C ILE A 31 14.37 8.02 -5.57
N ASP A 32 14.83 9.29 -5.48
CA ASP A 32 14.37 10.35 -6.38
C ASP A 32 15.34 10.46 -7.54
N ALA A 33 14.88 10.20 -8.78
CA ALA A 33 15.73 10.15 -9.97
C ALA A 33 15.18 11.02 -11.11
N VAL A 34 16.08 11.70 -11.84
CA VAL A 34 15.72 12.53 -13.00
C VAL A 34 15.64 11.66 -14.26
N ALA A 35 14.49 11.67 -14.91
CA ALA A 35 14.29 11.14 -16.26
C ALA A 35 14.51 12.25 -17.30
N ARG A 36 15.74 12.38 -17.80
CA ARG A 36 16.12 13.45 -18.73
C ARG A 36 15.49 13.26 -20.09
N GLY A 37 14.87 14.33 -20.62
CA GLY A 37 14.25 14.31 -21.94
C GLY A 37 13.06 13.35 -22.07
N CYS A 38 12.50 12.86 -20.96
CA CYS A 38 11.41 11.88 -21.00
C CYS A 38 10.13 12.43 -21.64
N ARG A 39 9.93 13.76 -21.63
CA ARG A 39 8.77 14.42 -22.24
C ARG A 39 8.94 14.73 -23.73
N LYS A 40 10.13 14.46 -24.31
CA LYS A 40 10.32 14.61 -25.75
C LYS A 40 9.52 13.55 -26.51
N PRO A 41 8.97 13.91 -27.71
CA PRO A 41 8.35 12.91 -28.56
C PRO A 41 9.29 11.71 -28.82
N LYS A 42 8.75 10.49 -28.72
CA LYS A 42 9.50 9.23 -28.93
C LYS A 42 10.64 8.98 -27.95
N SER A 43 10.63 9.62 -26.77
CA SER A 43 11.62 9.34 -25.74
C SER A 43 11.51 7.88 -25.23
N PRO A 44 12.62 7.12 -25.18
CA PRO A 44 12.61 5.78 -24.57
C PRO A 44 12.33 5.81 -23.07
N LEU A 45 12.45 6.98 -22.42
CA LEU A 45 12.18 7.18 -20.99
C LEU A 45 10.76 7.71 -20.71
N LEU A 46 9.87 7.75 -21.72
CA LEU A 46 8.52 8.31 -21.55
C LEU A 46 7.77 7.63 -20.40
N ALA A 47 7.78 6.30 -20.37
CA ALA A 47 7.12 5.51 -19.32
C ALA A 47 7.91 5.44 -18.00
N ALA A 48 9.22 5.69 -18.02
CA ALA A 48 10.10 5.56 -16.88
C ALA A 48 9.77 6.50 -15.70
N ALA A 49 8.98 7.55 -15.93
CA ALA A 49 8.56 8.49 -14.90
C ALA A 49 7.03 8.55 -14.75
N GLU A 50 6.29 7.57 -15.28
CA GLU A 50 4.83 7.51 -15.12
C GLU A 50 4.47 6.70 -13.86
N PRO A 51 3.63 7.23 -12.94
CA PRO A 51 3.15 6.49 -11.78
C PRO A 51 2.58 5.12 -12.16
N PHE A 52 2.67 4.16 -11.28
CA PHE A 52 2.35 2.73 -11.45
C PHE A 52 3.35 1.94 -12.28
N THR A 53 4.20 2.57 -13.09
CA THR A 53 5.15 1.83 -13.93
C THR A 53 6.17 1.08 -13.07
N ALA A 54 6.26 -0.23 -13.29
CA ALA A 54 7.26 -1.11 -12.69
C ALA A 54 8.26 -1.58 -13.75
N GLY A 55 9.52 -1.73 -13.36
CA GLY A 55 10.56 -2.22 -14.28
C GLY A 55 11.95 -2.18 -13.69
N GLU A 56 12.90 -2.57 -14.53
CA GLU A 56 14.32 -2.50 -14.24
C GLU A 56 14.87 -1.14 -14.66
N TYR A 57 15.56 -0.48 -13.73
CA TYR A 57 16.13 0.85 -13.90
C TYR A 57 17.65 0.80 -13.78
N ALA A 58 18.36 1.29 -14.83
CA ALA A 58 19.77 1.61 -14.72
C ALA A 58 19.91 3.07 -14.29
N LEU A 59 20.40 3.27 -13.08
CA LEU A 59 20.55 4.57 -12.44
C LEU A 59 22.02 4.98 -12.38
N TYR A 60 22.31 6.23 -12.72
CA TYR A 60 23.62 6.86 -12.52
C TYR A 60 23.55 7.86 -11.38
N GLU A 61 24.35 7.63 -10.35
CA GLU A 61 24.49 8.54 -9.22
C GLU A 61 25.70 9.45 -9.39
N SER A 62 25.49 10.74 -9.20
CA SER A 62 26.55 11.75 -9.15
C SER A 62 26.21 12.81 -8.10
N LYS A 63 27.08 12.99 -7.12
CA LYS A 63 26.93 13.98 -6.04
C LYS A 63 25.57 13.86 -5.31
N GLY A 64 25.14 12.64 -4.98
CA GLY A 64 23.90 12.36 -4.29
C GLY A 64 22.64 12.56 -5.15
N ARG A 65 22.77 12.66 -6.47
CA ARG A 65 21.65 12.81 -7.40
C ARG A 65 21.59 11.65 -8.38
N TYR A 66 20.42 11.06 -8.52
CA TYR A 66 20.20 9.96 -9.45
C TYR A 66 19.62 10.44 -10.78
N THR A 67 20.10 9.84 -11.86
CA THR A 67 19.58 10.02 -13.22
C THR A 67 19.24 8.67 -13.81
N ILE A 68 18.07 8.52 -14.41
CA ILE A 68 17.68 7.31 -15.14
C ILE A 68 18.42 7.31 -16.49
N GLU A 69 19.34 6.34 -16.67
CA GLU A 69 20.08 6.17 -17.93
C GLU A 69 19.34 5.24 -18.88
N GLN A 70 18.82 4.12 -18.35
CA GLN A 70 18.06 3.14 -19.11
C GLN A 70 16.89 2.63 -18.27
N PHE A 71 15.85 2.20 -18.97
CA PHE A 71 14.66 1.65 -18.38
C PHE A 71 14.09 0.54 -19.26
N ARG A 72 13.71 -0.57 -18.62
CA ARG A 72 12.98 -1.66 -19.23
C ARG A 72 11.71 -1.94 -18.43
N ALA A 73 10.56 -1.61 -19.00
CA ALA A 73 9.27 -1.86 -18.34
C ALA A 73 9.06 -3.37 -18.13
N THR A 74 8.67 -3.75 -16.93
CA THR A 74 8.12 -5.06 -16.63
C THR A 74 6.60 -5.00 -16.74
N ASP A 75 5.98 -3.94 -16.16
CA ASP A 75 4.56 -3.67 -16.24
C ASP A 75 4.29 -2.16 -16.12
N THR A 76 3.26 -1.68 -16.78
CA THR A 76 2.78 -0.31 -16.63
C THR A 76 1.43 -0.23 -15.95
N PHE A 77 0.84 -1.39 -15.61
CA PHE A 77 -0.50 -1.54 -15.05
C PHE A 77 -1.53 -0.68 -15.79
N TYR A 78 -1.43 -0.69 -17.13
CA TYR A 78 -2.23 0.19 -17.98
C TYR A 78 -3.74 0.09 -17.72
N PRO A 79 -4.35 -1.08 -17.45
CA PRO A 79 -5.77 -1.20 -17.16
C PRO A 79 -6.26 -0.29 -16.03
N LEU A 80 -5.42 0.03 -15.03
CA LEU A 80 -5.78 0.93 -13.95
C LEU A 80 -6.15 2.34 -14.44
N ARG A 81 -5.59 2.78 -15.58
CA ARG A 81 -5.89 4.10 -16.16
C ARG A 81 -7.23 4.16 -16.89
N MET A 82 -7.82 3.01 -17.17
CA MET A 82 -9.09 2.88 -17.88
C MET A 82 -10.29 2.75 -16.93
N ASP A 83 -10.03 2.57 -15.64
CA ASP A 83 -11.03 2.39 -14.60
C ASP A 83 -10.74 3.38 -13.45
N TYR A 84 -11.63 4.35 -13.27
CA TYR A 84 -11.43 5.43 -12.30
C TYR A 84 -11.37 4.91 -10.86
N ASP A 85 -12.23 3.95 -10.52
CA ASP A 85 -12.28 3.38 -9.17
C ASP A 85 -10.98 2.64 -8.85
N ARG A 86 -10.51 1.76 -9.73
CA ARG A 86 -9.22 1.08 -9.59
C ARG A 86 -8.05 2.07 -9.56
N LEU A 87 -8.11 3.13 -10.36
CA LEU A 87 -7.07 4.18 -10.37
C LEU A 87 -6.94 4.86 -9.00
N VAL A 88 -8.07 5.22 -8.38
CA VAL A 88 -8.10 5.89 -7.06
C VAL A 88 -7.52 4.98 -5.98
N HIS A 89 -7.93 3.71 -5.93
CA HIS A 89 -7.39 2.73 -5.00
C HIS A 89 -5.87 2.52 -5.18
N GLY A 90 -5.42 2.36 -6.41
CA GLY A 90 -3.99 2.22 -6.71
C GLY A 90 -3.19 3.47 -6.33
N ALA A 91 -3.69 4.67 -6.63
CA ALA A 91 -3.04 5.93 -6.26
C ALA A 91 -2.90 6.08 -4.72
N TYR A 92 -3.91 5.66 -3.99
CA TYR A 92 -3.87 5.59 -2.53
C TYR A 92 -2.74 4.66 -2.03
N TRP A 93 -2.58 3.47 -2.63
CA TRP A 93 -1.50 2.54 -2.26
C TRP A 93 -0.11 3.09 -2.58
N LEU A 94 0.05 3.77 -3.75
CA LEU A 94 1.29 4.46 -4.07
C LEU A 94 1.63 5.53 -3.01
N ARG A 95 0.61 6.26 -2.54
CA ARG A 95 0.80 7.28 -1.51
C ARG A 95 1.21 6.69 -0.17
N LEU A 96 0.59 5.59 0.27
CA LEU A 96 1.00 4.88 1.48
C LEU A 96 2.47 4.44 1.39
N ALA A 97 2.87 3.91 0.23
CA ALA A 97 4.25 3.50 0.01
C ALA A 97 5.23 4.68 -0.01
N ASP A 98 4.87 5.83 -0.62
CA ASP A 98 5.72 7.04 -0.65
C ASP A 98 5.97 7.62 0.74
N VAL A 99 4.94 7.61 1.60
CA VAL A 99 5.08 8.11 2.99
C VAL A 99 6.01 7.23 3.81
N GLN A 100 5.95 5.92 3.63
CA GLN A 100 6.72 4.96 4.43
C GLN A 100 8.15 4.76 3.92
N ALA A 101 8.34 4.76 2.61
CA ALA A 101 9.65 4.45 2.03
C ALA A 101 10.66 5.56 2.31
N MET A 102 11.78 5.21 2.95
CA MET A 102 12.88 6.11 3.22
C MET A 102 14.09 5.75 2.34
N PRO A 103 14.98 6.69 2.04
CA PRO A 103 16.26 6.38 1.40
C PRO A 103 17.08 5.40 2.26
N ASP A 104 17.79 4.49 1.59
CA ASP A 104 18.74 3.54 2.23
C ASP A 104 18.13 2.65 3.33
N GLN A 105 16.82 2.40 3.25
CA GLN A 105 16.10 1.50 4.16
C GLN A 105 15.57 0.30 3.39
N ASP A 106 15.69 -0.91 3.95
CA ASP A 106 15.10 -2.12 3.34
C ASP A 106 13.57 -1.95 3.19
N CYS A 107 13.12 -1.91 1.95
CA CYS A 107 11.73 -1.81 1.55
C CYS A 107 11.26 -3.06 0.77
N SER A 108 12.00 -4.17 0.83
CA SER A 108 11.73 -5.37 0.03
C SER A 108 10.31 -5.92 0.24
N GLU A 109 9.84 -6.02 1.49
CA GLU A 109 8.48 -6.49 1.77
C GLU A 109 7.42 -5.53 1.19
N LEU A 110 7.61 -4.22 1.35
CA LEU A 110 6.70 -3.21 0.84
C LEU A 110 6.67 -3.18 -0.70
N PHE A 111 7.85 -3.29 -1.33
CA PHE A 111 7.99 -3.37 -2.77
C PHE A 111 7.21 -4.56 -3.35
N HIS A 112 7.41 -5.76 -2.79
CA HIS A 112 6.72 -6.96 -3.25
C HIS A 112 5.22 -6.93 -2.95
N LEU A 113 4.80 -6.36 -1.82
CA LEU A 113 3.39 -6.17 -1.51
C LEU A 113 2.73 -5.27 -2.54
N LEU A 114 3.32 -4.09 -2.82
CA LEU A 114 2.76 -3.13 -3.76
C LEU A 114 2.69 -3.71 -5.18
N LEU A 115 3.76 -4.37 -5.65
CA LEU A 115 3.80 -4.99 -6.98
C LEU A 115 2.67 -6.02 -7.15
N ARG A 116 2.47 -6.90 -6.17
CA ARG A 116 1.41 -7.92 -6.20
C ARG A 116 0.02 -7.31 -6.12
N ALA A 117 -0.16 -6.33 -5.23
CA ALA A 117 -1.44 -5.66 -5.06
C ALA A 117 -1.87 -4.95 -6.35
N LEU A 118 -0.96 -4.22 -7.01
CA LEU A 118 -1.20 -3.57 -8.29
C LEU A 118 -1.56 -4.59 -9.39
N ALA A 119 -0.90 -5.76 -9.41
CA ALA A 119 -1.23 -6.82 -10.36
C ALA A 119 -2.65 -7.36 -10.16
N HIS A 120 -3.06 -7.62 -8.91
CA HIS A 120 -4.43 -8.03 -8.63
C HIS A 120 -5.44 -6.93 -9.00
N LEU A 121 -5.15 -5.68 -8.65
CA LEU A 121 -6.03 -4.56 -8.96
C LEU A 121 -6.18 -4.34 -10.47
N ALA A 122 -5.11 -4.54 -11.26
CA ALA A 122 -5.12 -4.31 -12.69
C ALA A 122 -5.73 -5.46 -13.50
N TYR A 123 -5.57 -6.73 -13.04
CA TYR A 123 -5.79 -7.90 -13.87
C TYR A 123 -6.80 -8.90 -13.33
N THR A 124 -7.47 -8.60 -12.22
CA THR A 124 -8.55 -9.47 -11.69
C THR A 124 -9.86 -8.68 -11.54
N GLU A 125 -10.97 -9.41 -11.45
CA GLU A 125 -12.30 -8.81 -11.20
C GLU A 125 -12.62 -8.66 -9.69
N LEU A 126 -11.61 -8.81 -8.82
CA LEU A 126 -11.78 -8.66 -7.38
C LEU A 126 -12.14 -7.22 -7.01
N SER A 127 -12.97 -7.05 -5.97
CA SER A 127 -13.38 -5.73 -5.47
C SER A 127 -12.17 -4.90 -5.06
N PRO A 128 -12.03 -3.65 -5.58
CA PRO A 128 -10.98 -2.73 -5.19
C PRO A 128 -10.96 -2.44 -3.69
N GLU A 129 -12.14 -2.35 -3.04
CA GLU A 129 -12.27 -2.10 -1.60
C GLU A 129 -11.75 -3.29 -0.78
N MET A 130 -12.06 -4.53 -1.21
CA MET A 130 -11.57 -5.74 -0.54
C MET A 130 -10.06 -5.85 -0.68
N LEU A 131 -9.51 -5.59 -1.88
CA LEU A 131 -8.06 -5.56 -2.11
C LEU A 131 -7.39 -4.47 -1.27
N THR A 132 -8.04 -3.30 -1.12
CA THR A 132 -7.51 -2.21 -0.29
C THR A 132 -7.45 -2.60 1.19
N MET A 133 -8.51 -3.21 1.73
CA MET A 133 -8.48 -3.73 3.10
C MET A 133 -7.32 -4.72 3.28
N ALA A 134 -7.16 -5.66 2.35
CA ALA A 134 -6.07 -6.63 2.41
C ALA A 134 -4.69 -5.94 2.34
N PHE A 135 -4.52 -4.96 1.45
CA PHE A 135 -3.30 -4.16 1.33
C PHE A 135 -3.00 -3.41 2.64
N GLU A 136 -3.97 -2.71 3.21
CA GLU A 136 -3.83 -1.97 4.47
C GLU A 136 -3.41 -2.87 5.63
N LEU A 137 -3.99 -4.07 5.75
CA LEU A 137 -3.65 -5.03 6.81
C LEU A 137 -2.21 -5.55 6.66
N HIS A 138 -1.77 -5.88 5.44
CA HIS A 138 -0.39 -6.27 5.18
C HIS A 138 0.59 -5.11 5.39
N TYR A 139 0.22 -3.91 4.94
CA TYR A 139 1.00 -2.69 5.13
C TYR A 139 1.22 -2.39 6.62
N MET A 140 0.14 -2.42 7.43
CA MET A 140 0.25 -2.23 8.88
C MET A 140 1.10 -3.30 9.55
N ARG A 141 1.11 -4.54 9.05
CA ARG A 141 2.01 -5.59 9.53
C ARG A 141 3.48 -5.25 9.23
N ILE A 142 3.79 -4.80 8.03
CA ILE A 142 5.14 -4.35 7.67
C ILE A 142 5.61 -3.22 8.58
N LEU A 143 4.72 -2.29 8.95
CA LEU A 143 5.02 -1.21 9.89
C LEU A 143 5.11 -1.65 11.37
N GLY A 144 4.74 -2.88 11.71
CA GLY A 144 4.65 -3.35 13.09
C GLY A 144 3.51 -2.72 13.91
N VAL A 145 2.49 -2.17 13.24
CA VAL A 145 1.35 -1.50 13.89
C VAL A 145 0.01 -2.21 13.66
N SER A 146 0.03 -3.51 13.39
CA SER A 146 -1.18 -4.32 13.22
C SER A 146 -2.11 -4.21 14.43
N PRO A 147 -3.45 -4.24 14.21
CA PRO A 147 -4.39 -4.31 15.32
C PRO A 147 -4.25 -5.65 16.06
N ARG A 148 -4.20 -5.59 17.39
CA ARG A 148 -4.20 -6.79 18.24
C ARG A 148 -5.60 -7.36 18.32
N MET A 149 -5.81 -8.52 17.70
CA MET A 149 -7.15 -9.11 17.52
C MET A 149 -7.34 -10.44 18.25
N ASP A 150 -6.32 -10.96 18.91
CA ASP A 150 -6.29 -12.25 19.61
C ASP A 150 -6.38 -12.11 21.12
N GLU A 151 -5.99 -10.97 21.68
CA GLU A 151 -6.04 -10.69 23.10
C GLU A 151 -6.52 -9.27 23.42
N CYS A 152 -7.05 -9.10 24.63
CA CYS A 152 -7.54 -7.82 25.12
C CYS A 152 -6.36 -6.83 25.32
N VAL A 153 -6.42 -5.65 24.70
CA VAL A 153 -5.37 -4.61 24.84
C VAL A 153 -5.26 -4.03 26.26
N ARG A 154 -6.23 -4.30 27.16
CA ARG A 154 -6.23 -3.80 28.54
C ARG A 154 -5.75 -4.81 29.57
N CYS A 155 -6.08 -6.09 29.41
CA CYS A 155 -5.78 -7.11 30.42
C CYS A 155 -5.03 -8.34 29.87
N ALA A 156 -4.70 -8.34 28.57
CA ALA A 156 -3.98 -9.41 27.87
C ALA A 156 -4.67 -10.79 27.92
N LYS A 157 -5.94 -10.88 28.32
CA LYS A 157 -6.69 -12.13 28.23
C LYS A 157 -7.04 -12.46 26.79
N PRO A 158 -6.98 -13.73 26.39
CA PRO A 158 -7.41 -14.16 25.06
C PRO A 158 -8.84 -13.71 24.76
N VAL A 159 -9.09 -13.33 23.50
CA VAL A 159 -10.41 -12.97 22.98
C VAL A 159 -10.72 -13.87 21.79
N ASP A 160 -11.73 -14.72 21.93
CA ASP A 160 -12.16 -15.73 20.95
C ASP A 160 -13.60 -15.53 20.45
N SER A 161 -14.28 -14.50 20.94
CA SER A 161 -15.66 -14.15 20.67
C SER A 161 -15.79 -12.74 20.06
N ALA A 162 -17.03 -12.26 19.91
CA ALA A 162 -17.30 -10.85 19.64
C ALA A 162 -16.74 -9.98 20.77
N ALA A 163 -16.25 -8.78 20.40
CA ALA A 163 -15.52 -7.92 21.31
C ALA A 163 -15.85 -6.45 21.06
N TRP A 164 -15.24 -5.58 21.82
CA TRP A 164 -15.25 -4.15 21.54
C TRP A 164 -13.93 -3.72 20.89
N PHE A 165 -13.99 -2.93 19.82
CA PHE A 165 -12.81 -2.46 19.12
C PHE A 165 -12.34 -1.10 19.63
N ASP A 166 -11.11 -1.02 20.10
CA ASP A 166 -10.45 0.20 20.56
C ASP A 166 -9.33 0.58 19.57
N ALA A 167 -9.68 1.40 18.57
CA ALA A 167 -8.72 1.85 17.55
C ALA A 167 -7.55 2.65 18.15
N GLN A 168 -7.78 3.43 19.22
CA GLN A 168 -6.71 4.15 19.92
C GLN A 168 -5.87 3.22 20.78
N GLY A 169 -6.51 2.28 21.48
CA GLY A 169 -5.82 1.27 22.29
C GLY A 169 -5.06 0.24 21.48
N GLY A 170 -5.33 0.14 20.18
CA GLY A 170 -4.58 -0.72 19.29
C GLY A 170 -5.17 -2.10 19.02
N GLY A 171 -6.44 -2.36 19.34
CA GLY A 171 -7.06 -3.66 19.08
C GLY A 171 -8.35 -3.90 19.86
N VAL A 172 -8.63 -5.15 20.20
CA VAL A 172 -9.87 -5.53 20.87
C VAL A 172 -9.82 -5.42 22.39
N VAL A 173 -10.98 -5.17 23.01
CA VAL A 173 -11.20 -5.15 24.45
C VAL A 173 -12.24 -6.21 24.80
N CYS A 174 -11.97 -7.04 25.82
CA CYS A 174 -12.87 -8.07 26.27
C CYS A 174 -14.05 -7.51 27.09
N GLU A 175 -15.10 -8.29 27.25
CA GLU A 175 -16.31 -7.96 27.99
C GLU A 175 -16.01 -7.57 29.45
N THR A 176 -15.05 -8.21 30.09
CA THR A 176 -14.66 -7.91 31.47
C THR A 176 -14.10 -6.49 31.62
N CYS A 177 -13.33 -6.01 30.62
CA CYS A 177 -12.70 -4.69 30.64
C CYS A 177 -13.60 -3.58 30.12
N LYS A 178 -14.61 -3.91 29.32
CA LYS A 178 -15.64 -2.97 28.86
C LYS A 178 -17.00 -3.65 28.89
N ARG A 179 -17.82 -3.24 29.87
CA ARG A 179 -19.20 -3.71 30.05
C ARG A 179 -20.14 -2.97 29.08
N ALA A 180 -20.02 -3.32 27.78
CA ALA A 180 -20.87 -2.78 26.73
C ALA A 180 -21.14 -3.88 25.69
N LEU A 181 -22.16 -3.68 24.85
CA LEU A 181 -22.39 -4.61 23.73
C LEU A 181 -21.17 -4.60 22.80
N PRO A 182 -20.76 -5.78 22.30
CA PRO A 182 -19.69 -5.87 21.30
C PRO A 182 -20.05 -5.07 20.04
N ASP A 183 -19.05 -4.40 19.46
CA ASP A 183 -19.18 -3.66 18.22
C ASP A 183 -18.45 -4.29 17.04
N ILE A 184 -17.60 -5.30 17.30
CA ILE A 184 -16.96 -6.12 16.27
C ILE A 184 -17.35 -7.59 16.44
N SER A 185 -17.86 -8.19 15.36
CA SER A 185 -18.19 -9.61 15.33
C SER A 185 -16.93 -10.48 15.37
N ASN A 186 -17.09 -11.74 15.82
CA ASN A 186 -16.00 -12.71 15.77
C ASN A 186 -15.52 -12.98 14.33
N GLY A 187 -16.43 -12.95 13.36
CA GLY A 187 -16.11 -13.12 11.93
C GLY A 187 -15.19 -12.02 11.41
N ALA A 188 -15.55 -10.74 11.59
CA ALA A 188 -14.73 -9.61 11.20
C ALA A 188 -13.38 -9.60 11.94
N ARG A 189 -13.38 -9.85 13.25
CA ARG A 189 -12.17 -9.97 14.06
C ARG A 189 -11.20 -11.01 13.48
N ARG A 190 -11.69 -12.19 13.09
CA ARG A 190 -10.86 -13.24 12.48
C ARG A 190 -10.30 -12.86 11.11
N ILE A 191 -11.04 -12.08 10.31
CA ILE A 191 -10.54 -11.54 9.04
C ILE A 191 -9.35 -10.61 9.32
N LEU A 192 -9.51 -9.62 10.20
CA LEU A 192 -8.44 -8.67 10.54
C LEU A 192 -7.18 -9.37 11.08
N MET A 193 -7.38 -10.42 11.91
CA MET A 193 -6.28 -11.17 12.50
C MET A 193 -5.51 -12.02 11.47
N ARG A 194 -6.23 -12.68 10.53
CA ARG A 194 -5.64 -13.71 9.67
C ARG A 194 -5.12 -13.17 8.34
N THR A 195 -5.78 -12.15 7.77
CA THR A 195 -5.42 -11.61 6.46
C THR A 195 -3.95 -11.22 6.36
N PRO A 196 -3.36 -10.47 7.33
CA PRO A 196 -1.95 -10.07 7.22
C PRO A 196 -0.95 -11.21 7.42
N LEU A 197 -1.39 -12.39 7.85
CA LEU A 197 -0.53 -13.56 8.11
C LEU A 197 -0.43 -14.52 6.92
N VAL A 198 -1.29 -14.38 5.92
CA VAL A 198 -1.30 -15.19 4.72
C VAL A 198 -0.74 -14.40 3.53
N ARG A 199 -0.43 -15.08 2.42
CA ARG A 199 0.00 -14.38 1.19
C ARG A 199 -1.13 -13.49 0.67
N PHE A 200 -0.77 -12.32 0.13
CA PHE A 200 -1.73 -11.37 -0.44
C PHE A 200 -2.64 -12.02 -1.51
N ASP A 201 -2.11 -12.94 -2.30
CA ASP A 201 -2.86 -13.71 -3.32
C ASP A 201 -4.09 -14.44 -2.75
N ASN A 202 -4.11 -14.72 -1.43
CA ASN A 202 -5.26 -15.33 -0.76
C ASN A 202 -6.39 -14.34 -0.45
N ALA A 203 -6.23 -13.04 -0.73
CA ALA A 203 -7.29 -12.05 -0.54
C ALA A 203 -8.57 -12.41 -1.32
N ALA A 204 -8.44 -13.05 -2.49
CA ALA A 204 -9.58 -13.54 -3.27
C ALA A 204 -10.55 -14.44 -2.46
N LYS A 205 -10.07 -15.14 -1.43
CA LYS A 205 -10.90 -15.99 -0.56
C LYS A 205 -11.83 -15.21 0.36
N LEU A 206 -11.65 -13.89 0.46
CA LEU A 206 -12.51 -13.01 1.26
C LEU A 206 -13.73 -12.54 0.48
N GLU A 207 -13.73 -12.66 -0.85
CA GLU A 207 -14.84 -12.22 -1.68
C GLU A 207 -16.12 -12.97 -1.33
N GLY A 208 -17.22 -12.23 -1.14
CA GLY A 208 -18.49 -12.79 -0.71
C GLY A 208 -18.56 -13.24 0.77
N HIS A 209 -17.51 -12.99 1.56
CA HIS A 209 -17.55 -13.34 2.99
C HIS A 209 -18.51 -12.43 3.76
N ALA A 210 -19.44 -13.01 4.52
CA ALA A 210 -20.53 -12.29 5.21
C ALA A 210 -20.06 -11.15 6.16
N ASN A 211 -18.83 -11.21 6.66
CA ASN A 211 -18.27 -10.20 7.57
C ASN A 211 -17.26 -9.27 6.89
N LEU A 212 -17.20 -9.25 5.55
CA LEU A 212 -16.19 -8.49 4.82
C LEU A 212 -16.38 -6.97 5.01
N GLU A 213 -17.59 -6.45 4.82
CA GLU A 213 -17.91 -5.03 4.99
C GLU A 213 -17.60 -4.53 6.40
N GLU A 214 -17.92 -5.34 7.40
CA GLU A 214 -17.61 -5.02 8.78
C GLU A 214 -16.08 -4.96 8.99
N ALA A 215 -15.32 -5.92 8.46
CA ALA A 215 -13.87 -5.92 8.53
C ALA A 215 -13.26 -4.71 7.81
N GLN A 216 -13.75 -4.33 6.64
CA GLN A 216 -13.33 -3.14 5.91
C GLN A 216 -13.54 -1.87 6.73
N ARG A 217 -14.71 -1.72 7.36
CA ARG A 217 -15.00 -0.56 8.23
C ARG A 217 -14.00 -0.43 9.37
N PHE A 218 -13.70 -1.53 10.07
CA PHE A 218 -12.75 -1.50 11.20
C PHE A 218 -11.30 -1.31 10.73
N THR A 219 -10.92 -1.83 9.59
CA THR A 219 -9.59 -1.61 8.99
C THR A 219 -9.40 -0.12 8.68
N ARG A 220 -10.36 0.52 8.00
CA ARG A 220 -10.34 1.97 7.71
C ARG A 220 -10.26 2.81 8.99
N LEU A 221 -11.10 2.50 9.98
CA LEU A 221 -11.06 3.18 11.27
C LEU A 221 -9.69 3.07 11.94
N PHE A 222 -9.05 1.90 11.87
CA PHE A 222 -7.78 1.67 12.51
C PHE A 222 -6.62 2.37 11.80
N ILE A 223 -6.51 2.22 10.48
CA ILE A 223 -5.42 2.84 9.71
C ILE A 223 -5.47 4.36 9.79
N SER A 224 -6.66 4.97 9.76
CA SER A 224 -6.83 6.42 9.89
C SER A 224 -6.35 7.00 11.23
N ARG A 225 -6.17 6.16 12.25
CA ARG A 225 -5.66 6.54 13.58
C ARG A 225 -4.19 6.24 13.78
N ARG A 226 -3.58 5.44 12.91
CA ARG A 226 -2.23 4.89 13.07
C ARG A 226 -1.25 5.37 12.03
N VAL A 227 -1.73 5.73 10.85
CA VAL A 227 -0.89 6.13 9.73
C VAL A 227 -1.23 7.55 9.35
N ASP A 228 -0.26 8.44 9.46
CA ASP A 228 -0.39 9.81 8.96
C ASP A 228 -0.03 9.83 7.46
N ILE A 229 -1.04 9.97 6.62
CA ILE A 229 -0.89 10.09 5.16
C ILE A 229 -0.82 11.55 4.69
N GLY A 230 -0.67 12.49 5.63
CA GLY A 230 -0.69 13.93 5.35
C GLY A 230 -2.09 14.45 5.02
N ALA A 231 -2.18 15.55 4.27
CA ALA A 231 -3.45 16.24 3.97
C ALA A 231 -4.46 15.42 3.12
N MET A 232 -4.10 14.20 2.70
CA MET A 232 -4.98 13.29 1.97
C MET A 232 -5.46 12.19 2.92
N ASN A 233 -6.61 12.39 3.54
CA ASN A 233 -7.24 11.35 4.34
C ASN A 233 -7.72 10.21 3.44
N ALA A 234 -7.21 8.99 3.66
CA ALA A 234 -7.60 7.80 2.91
C ALA A 234 -9.11 7.57 2.79
N PRO A 235 -9.93 7.79 3.84
CA PRO A 235 -11.38 7.64 3.74
C PRO A 235 -12.05 8.64 2.81
N GLU A 236 -11.51 9.85 2.66
CA GLU A 236 -12.10 10.91 1.82
C GLU A 236 -11.75 10.73 0.33
N MET A 237 -10.69 10.00 0.01
CA MET A 237 -10.35 9.65 -1.37
C MET A 237 -11.15 8.45 -1.91
N LEU A 238 -11.73 7.65 -1.02
CA LEU A 238 -12.47 6.43 -1.35
C LEU A 238 -13.98 6.57 -1.11
N LEU A 239 -14.46 7.78 -0.78
CA LEU A 239 -15.86 8.17 -0.71
C LEU A 239 -16.28 8.99 -1.93
#